data_9165df3c3889d30252c9c6538ce95d3b
#
_entry.id   9165df3c3889d30252c9c6538ce95d3b
#
_cell.length_a   1.000
_cell.length_b   1.000
_cell.length_c   1.000
_cell.angle_alpha   90.00
_cell.angle_beta   90.00
_cell.angle_gamma   90.00
#
_symmetry.space_group_name_H-M   'P 1'
#
loop_
_entity.id
_entity.type
_entity.pdbx_description
1 polymer ?
#
loop_
_entity_poly.entity_id
_entity_poly.type
_entity_poly.pdbx_seq_one_letter_code
_entity_poly.pdbx_strand_id
1 'polypeptide(L)'
;NTVFHKRPPLLPVEDALADIQDKGEYILAGAGYQQYEVSAYAAPGYQCRHNLNYWSFGDYLGIGAGAHGKVSFADGRIQRYAKKRQPTDYLAASGGTFTANRQDLSVDDRVGEFMLNALRLNGGFSLDHFSATTGLQTDIITTTLLRLEGQGLLELERRQVRASTLGRRFLNTVVAAFFAGQA
;
A
#
# COMPACT_ATOMS: atom_id res chain seq x y z
N ASN A 1 6.91 -19.96 8.46
CA ASN A 1 8.09 -20.77 8.79
C ASN A 1 8.61 -21.46 7.54
N THR A 2 9.42 -20.77 6.75
CA THR A 2 10.08 -21.32 5.57
C THR A 2 11.49 -21.81 5.92
N VAL A 3 12.10 -22.62 5.04
CA VAL A 3 13.51 -23.02 5.16
C VAL A 3 14.41 -21.79 5.21
N PHE A 4 14.12 -20.75 4.45
CA PHE A 4 14.86 -19.48 4.42
C PHE A 4 14.80 -18.72 5.76
N HIS A 5 13.69 -18.83 6.52
CA HIS A 5 13.61 -18.25 7.86
C HIS A 5 14.56 -18.95 8.85
N LYS A 6 14.70 -20.27 8.73
CA LYS A 6 15.56 -21.08 9.63
C LYS A 6 17.04 -21.03 9.22
N ARG A 7 17.31 -20.90 7.92
CA ARG A 7 18.65 -20.85 7.33
C ARG A 7 18.65 -19.82 6.20
N PRO A 8 18.73 -18.51 6.54
CA PRO A 8 18.77 -17.48 5.50
C PRO A 8 20.05 -17.67 4.66
N PRO A 9 19.94 -17.56 3.31
CA PRO A 9 21.12 -17.54 2.47
C PRO A 9 21.96 -16.28 2.75
N LEU A 10 23.24 -16.34 2.41
CA LEU A 10 24.06 -15.13 2.37
C LEU A 10 23.48 -14.21 1.27
N LEU A 11 23.04 -13.05 1.69
CA LEU A 11 22.57 -12.02 0.76
C LEU A 11 23.75 -11.17 0.28
N PRO A 12 23.68 -10.61 -0.95
CA PRO A 12 24.65 -9.60 -1.38
C PRO A 12 24.65 -8.41 -0.40
N VAL A 13 25.78 -7.70 -0.34
CA VAL A 13 25.89 -6.45 0.40
C VAL A 13 24.94 -5.39 -0.18
N GLU A 14 24.54 -4.41 0.61
CA GLU A 14 23.53 -3.41 0.22
C GLU A 14 23.86 -2.68 -1.10
N ASP A 15 25.13 -2.31 -1.30
CA ASP A 15 25.58 -1.67 -2.55
C ASP A 15 25.36 -2.58 -3.77
N ALA A 16 25.63 -3.88 -3.65
CA ALA A 16 25.40 -4.83 -4.74
C ALA A 16 23.89 -5.03 -5.01
N LEU A 17 23.05 -4.97 -3.98
CA LEU A 17 21.59 -5.01 -4.15
C LEU A 17 21.08 -3.75 -4.86
N ALA A 18 21.61 -2.57 -4.52
CA ALA A 18 21.29 -1.32 -5.20
C ALA A 18 21.70 -1.37 -6.67
N ASP A 19 22.92 -1.84 -6.98
CA ASP A 19 23.40 -2.01 -8.36
C ASP A 19 22.53 -2.97 -9.18
N ILE A 20 22.05 -4.07 -8.57
CA ILE A 20 21.14 -5.03 -9.23
C ILE A 20 19.82 -4.35 -9.55
N GLN A 21 19.28 -3.57 -8.62
CA GLN A 21 18.04 -2.83 -8.82
C GLN A 21 18.20 -1.80 -9.94
N ASP A 22 19.21 -0.94 -9.87
CA ASP A 22 19.46 0.11 -10.86
C ASP A 22 19.64 -0.46 -12.29
N LYS A 23 20.39 -1.57 -12.41
CA LYS A 23 20.54 -2.27 -13.69
C LYS A 23 19.22 -2.87 -14.19
N GLY A 24 18.44 -3.45 -13.30
CA GLY A 24 17.11 -3.99 -13.62
C GLY A 24 16.16 -2.89 -14.14
N GLU A 25 16.11 -1.77 -13.46
CA GLU A 25 15.32 -0.60 -13.86
C GLU A 25 15.77 -0.05 -15.23
N TYR A 26 17.07 0.07 -15.44
CA TYR A 26 17.62 0.51 -16.72
C TYR A 26 17.23 -0.42 -17.89
N ILE A 27 17.33 -1.75 -17.70
CA ILE A 27 16.96 -2.74 -18.73
C ILE A 27 15.47 -2.66 -19.04
N LEU A 28 14.62 -2.58 -18.01
CA LEU A 28 13.17 -2.48 -18.16
C LEU A 28 12.78 -1.18 -18.88
N ALA A 29 13.37 -0.05 -18.50
CA ALA A 29 13.15 1.24 -19.17
C ALA A 29 13.55 1.18 -20.65
N GLY A 30 14.71 0.57 -20.98
CA GLY A 30 15.15 0.36 -22.35
C GLY A 30 14.23 -0.54 -23.18
N ALA A 31 13.49 -1.43 -22.53
CA ALA A 31 12.44 -2.27 -23.15
C ALA A 31 11.05 -1.60 -23.20
N GLY A 32 10.95 -0.33 -22.82
CA GLY A 32 9.70 0.44 -22.86
C GLY A 32 8.76 0.24 -21.67
N TYR A 33 9.23 -0.41 -20.58
CA TYR A 33 8.48 -0.55 -19.35
C TYR A 33 8.75 0.62 -18.42
N GLN A 34 7.71 1.10 -17.77
CA GLN A 34 7.77 2.16 -16.77
C GLN A 34 7.38 1.60 -15.40
N GLN A 35 8.16 1.94 -14.39
CA GLN A 35 7.76 1.65 -13.01
C GLN A 35 6.58 2.53 -12.63
N TYR A 36 5.47 1.93 -12.22
CA TYR A 36 4.28 2.67 -11.80
C TYR A 36 4.01 2.55 -10.28
N GLU A 37 4.61 1.55 -9.63
CA GLU A 37 4.63 1.39 -8.19
C GLU A 37 5.95 0.72 -7.75
N VAL A 38 6.20 0.59 -6.46
CA VAL A 38 7.47 0.17 -5.84
C VAL A 38 8.11 -1.06 -6.51
N SER A 39 7.31 -2.05 -6.92
CA SER A 39 7.79 -3.33 -7.44
C SER A 39 7.13 -3.78 -8.73
N ALA A 40 6.39 -2.89 -9.42
CA ALA A 40 5.73 -3.25 -10.66
C ALA A 40 6.03 -2.29 -11.81
N TYR A 41 6.24 -2.88 -12.97
CA TYR A 41 6.55 -2.22 -14.23
C TYR A 41 5.52 -2.61 -15.27
N ALA A 42 5.18 -1.69 -16.16
CA ALA A 42 4.27 -1.94 -17.27
C ALA A 42 4.60 -1.04 -18.47
N ALA A 43 4.25 -1.47 -19.66
CA ALA A 43 4.17 -0.59 -20.80
C ALA A 43 3.07 0.47 -20.56
N PRO A 44 3.17 1.68 -21.15
CA PRO A 44 2.16 2.72 -20.98
C PRO A 44 0.74 2.20 -21.30
N GLY A 45 -0.20 2.39 -20.36
CA GLY A 45 -1.59 1.93 -20.48
C GLY A 45 -1.84 0.46 -20.09
N TYR A 46 -0.78 -0.30 -19.73
CA TYR A 46 -0.90 -1.73 -19.35
C TYR A 46 -0.65 -1.99 -17.87
N GLN A 47 -0.75 -0.96 -17.02
CA GLN A 47 -0.65 -1.14 -15.57
C GLN A 47 -1.71 -2.13 -15.06
N CYS A 48 -1.34 -2.98 -14.11
CA CYS A 48 -2.26 -3.94 -13.53
C CYS A 48 -3.38 -3.24 -12.76
N ARG A 49 -4.61 -3.31 -13.29
CA ARG A 49 -5.79 -2.64 -12.69
C ARG A 49 -6.09 -3.15 -11.28
N HIS A 50 -5.84 -4.44 -11.02
CA HIS A 50 -6.00 -5.02 -9.69
C HIS A 50 -5.02 -4.38 -8.69
N ASN A 51 -3.74 -4.23 -9.05
CA ASN A 51 -2.75 -3.56 -8.22
C ASN A 51 -3.12 -2.09 -7.99
N LEU A 52 -3.48 -1.37 -9.07
CA LEU A 52 -3.91 0.03 -8.96
C LEU A 52 -5.10 0.19 -8.02
N ASN A 53 -6.09 -0.73 -8.06
CA ASN A 53 -7.22 -0.71 -7.14
C ASN A 53 -6.76 -0.80 -5.68
N TYR A 54 -5.83 -1.71 -5.36
CA TYR A 54 -5.26 -1.82 -4.01
C TYR A 54 -4.50 -0.57 -3.59
N TRP A 55 -3.61 -0.11 -4.46
CA TRP A 55 -2.77 1.05 -4.15
C TRP A 55 -3.54 2.36 -4.12
N SER A 56 -4.71 2.42 -4.75
CA SER A 56 -5.65 3.54 -4.65
C SER A 56 -6.63 3.39 -3.48
N PHE A 57 -6.38 2.52 -2.54
CA PHE A 57 -7.26 2.26 -1.40
C PHE A 57 -8.68 1.84 -1.81
N GLY A 58 -8.83 1.19 -2.97
CA GLY A 58 -10.10 0.70 -3.49
C GLY A 58 -10.66 -0.48 -2.70
N ASP A 59 -11.96 -0.74 -2.85
CA ASP A 59 -12.63 -1.89 -2.27
C ASP A 59 -12.32 -3.17 -3.04
N TYR A 60 -12.32 -4.29 -2.33
CA TYR A 60 -12.16 -5.60 -2.92
C TYR A 60 -12.79 -6.69 -2.06
N LEU A 61 -13.24 -7.76 -2.73
CA LEU A 61 -13.85 -8.92 -2.09
C LEU A 61 -12.85 -10.06 -2.00
N GLY A 62 -12.63 -10.55 -0.78
CA GLY A 62 -11.83 -11.75 -0.53
C GLY A 62 -12.69 -13.01 -0.60
N ILE A 63 -12.34 -13.94 -1.48
CA ILE A 63 -13.00 -15.24 -1.65
C ILE A 63 -11.95 -16.35 -1.51
N GLY A 64 -12.27 -17.39 -0.74
CA GLY A 64 -11.38 -18.51 -0.48
C GLY A 64 -10.78 -18.49 0.93
N ALA A 65 -10.14 -19.60 1.32
CA ALA A 65 -9.50 -19.75 2.61
C ALA A 65 -8.37 -18.75 2.80
N GLY A 66 -8.37 -18.05 3.93
CA GLY A 66 -7.39 -17.02 4.27
C GLY A 66 -7.49 -15.73 3.48
N ALA A 67 -8.49 -15.57 2.61
CA ALA A 67 -8.68 -14.35 1.84
C ALA A 67 -9.09 -13.18 2.75
N HIS A 68 -8.61 -11.99 2.38
CA HIS A 68 -8.96 -10.73 3.02
C HIS A 68 -9.83 -9.89 2.08
N GLY A 69 -10.64 -9.01 2.63
CA GLY A 69 -11.42 -8.04 1.87
C GLY A 69 -11.49 -6.70 2.59
N LYS A 70 -11.76 -5.65 1.81
CA LYS A 70 -12.06 -4.31 2.30
C LYS A 70 -13.31 -3.80 1.61
N VAL A 71 -14.27 -3.29 2.36
CA VAL A 71 -15.54 -2.77 1.85
C VAL A 71 -15.86 -1.44 2.53
N SER A 72 -16.19 -0.45 1.71
CA SER A 72 -16.70 0.84 2.15
C SER A 72 -18.23 0.84 2.06
N PHE A 73 -18.89 1.35 3.10
CA PHE A 73 -20.35 1.41 3.20
C PHE A 73 -20.86 2.83 3.00
N ALA A 74 -22.12 2.95 2.59
CA ALA A 74 -22.77 4.23 2.37
C ALA A 74 -22.90 5.11 3.63
N ASP A 75 -22.84 4.50 4.83
CA ASP A 75 -22.81 5.19 6.12
C ASP A 75 -21.44 5.72 6.52
N GLY A 76 -20.44 5.60 5.66
CA GLY A 76 -19.07 6.06 5.86
C GLY A 76 -18.18 5.08 6.63
N ARG A 77 -18.67 3.90 7.05
CA ARG A 77 -17.81 2.86 7.62
C ARG A 77 -16.94 2.23 6.54
N ILE A 78 -15.70 1.89 6.90
CA ILE A 78 -14.81 1.07 6.08
C ILE A 78 -14.46 -0.16 6.91
N GLN A 79 -14.72 -1.34 6.38
CA GLN A 79 -14.55 -2.60 7.11
C GLN A 79 -13.52 -3.49 6.43
N ARG A 80 -12.59 -4.00 7.20
CA ARG A 80 -11.74 -5.14 6.86
C ARG A 80 -12.39 -6.43 7.32
N TYR A 81 -12.24 -7.48 6.53
CA TYR A 81 -12.58 -8.83 6.97
C TYR A 81 -11.55 -9.85 6.50
N ALA A 82 -11.45 -10.94 7.25
CA ALA A 82 -10.63 -12.09 6.89
C ALA A 82 -11.47 -13.36 6.89
N LYS A 83 -11.27 -14.22 5.91
CA LYS A 83 -11.87 -15.55 5.84
C LYS A 83 -11.11 -16.53 6.74
N LYS A 84 -11.76 -17.64 7.11
CA LYS A 84 -11.11 -18.74 7.83
C LYS A 84 -9.86 -19.16 7.08
N ARG A 85 -8.72 -19.23 7.80
CA ARG A 85 -7.39 -19.41 7.21
C ARG A 85 -7.16 -20.82 6.69
N GLN A 86 -7.61 -21.83 7.47
CA GLN A 86 -7.40 -23.22 7.10
C GLN A 86 -8.41 -23.64 6.02
N PRO A 87 -7.96 -24.28 4.91
CA PRO A 87 -8.85 -24.74 3.84
C PRO A 87 -9.94 -25.68 4.34
N THR A 88 -9.60 -26.61 5.27
CA THR A 88 -10.57 -27.53 5.87
C THR A 88 -11.68 -26.81 6.62
N ASP A 89 -11.33 -25.79 7.43
CA ASP A 89 -12.31 -25.01 8.20
C ASP A 89 -13.17 -24.11 7.29
N TYR A 90 -12.56 -23.60 6.21
CA TYR A 90 -13.27 -22.82 5.22
C TYR A 90 -14.28 -23.67 4.46
N LEU A 91 -13.88 -24.87 3.99
CA LEU A 91 -14.74 -25.79 3.26
C LEU A 91 -15.86 -26.39 4.12
N ALA A 92 -15.59 -26.62 5.41
CA ALA A 92 -16.60 -27.08 6.37
C ALA A 92 -17.57 -25.96 6.80
N ALA A 93 -17.31 -24.68 6.44
CA ALA A 93 -18.17 -23.58 6.81
C ALA A 93 -19.46 -23.59 6.00
N SER A 94 -20.56 -23.21 6.64
CA SER A 94 -21.89 -23.10 6.03
C SER A 94 -22.63 -21.88 6.57
N GLY A 95 -23.71 -21.49 5.93
CA GLY A 95 -24.61 -20.47 6.47
C GLY A 95 -23.97 -19.11 6.77
N GLY A 96 -22.93 -18.70 5.98
CA GLY A 96 -22.26 -17.40 6.17
C GLY A 96 -21.09 -17.41 7.16
N THR A 97 -20.71 -18.54 7.75
CA THR A 97 -19.63 -18.66 8.76
C THR A 97 -18.22 -18.71 8.16
N PHE A 98 -18.05 -18.36 6.89
CA PHE A 98 -16.75 -18.31 6.19
C PHE A 98 -15.81 -17.21 6.72
N THR A 99 -16.34 -16.15 7.34
CA THR A 99 -15.58 -15.02 7.85
C THR A 99 -15.13 -15.31 9.27
N ALA A 100 -13.82 -15.23 9.50
CA ALA A 100 -13.21 -15.45 10.82
C ALA A 100 -13.14 -14.14 11.63
N ASN A 101 -12.91 -13.00 10.95
CA ASN A 101 -12.79 -11.71 11.61
C ASN A 101 -13.41 -10.59 10.75
N ARG A 102 -13.94 -9.57 11.42
CA ARG A 102 -14.37 -8.29 10.84
C ARG A 102 -13.93 -7.18 11.77
N GLN A 103 -13.46 -6.07 11.20
CA GLN A 103 -13.01 -4.90 11.93
C GLN A 103 -13.37 -3.65 11.14
N ASP A 104 -14.08 -2.73 11.76
CA ASP A 104 -14.27 -1.38 11.22
C ASP A 104 -12.96 -0.60 11.45
N LEU A 105 -12.48 0.09 10.41
CA LEU A 105 -11.26 0.87 10.49
C LEU A 105 -11.51 2.14 11.31
N SER A 106 -10.66 2.36 12.31
CA SER A 106 -10.58 3.64 13.03
C SER A 106 -10.07 4.75 12.10
N VAL A 107 -10.08 5.99 12.56
CA VAL A 107 -9.50 7.12 11.82
C VAL A 107 -8.01 6.87 11.54
N ASP A 108 -7.26 6.44 12.54
CA ASP A 108 -5.83 6.16 12.42
C ASP A 108 -5.54 5.00 11.46
N ASP A 109 -6.35 3.93 11.52
CA ASP A 109 -6.23 2.82 10.56
C ASP A 109 -6.45 3.28 9.12
N ARG A 110 -7.46 4.13 8.88
CA ARG A 110 -7.75 4.68 7.53
C ARG A 110 -6.59 5.52 7.02
N VAL A 111 -6.02 6.39 7.85
CA VAL A 111 -4.85 7.21 7.50
C VAL A 111 -3.66 6.30 7.19
N GLY A 112 -3.31 5.42 8.13
CA GLY A 112 -2.15 4.55 8.00
C GLY A 112 -2.23 3.61 6.81
N GLU A 113 -3.37 2.93 6.62
CA GLU A 113 -3.57 2.01 5.50
C GLU A 113 -3.63 2.74 4.15
N PHE A 114 -4.25 3.93 4.09
CA PHE A 114 -4.24 4.74 2.88
C PHE A 114 -2.80 5.11 2.49
N MET A 115 -2.01 5.63 3.43
CA MET A 115 -0.62 6.03 3.17
C MET A 115 0.27 4.84 2.81
N LEU A 116 0.09 3.70 3.49
CA LEU A 116 0.80 2.45 3.19
C LEU A 116 0.59 2.01 1.72
N ASN A 117 -0.62 2.22 1.19
CA ASN A 117 -0.97 1.85 -0.16
C ASN A 117 -0.62 2.96 -1.17
N ALA A 118 -1.12 4.17 -0.97
CA ALA A 118 -1.08 5.24 -1.98
C ALA A 118 0.33 5.77 -2.26
N LEU A 119 1.21 5.80 -1.25
CA LEU A 119 2.60 6.22 -1.42
C LEU A 119 3.47 5.20 -2.15
N ARG A 120 2.97 3.98 -2.42
CA ARG A 120 3.63 3.02 -3.31
C ARG A 120 3.55 3.44 -4.77
N LEU A 121 2.52 4.18 -5.16
CA LEU A 121 2.37 4.68 -6.52
C LEU A 121 3.40 5.78 -6.82
N ASN A 122 4.14 5.64 -7.92
CA ASN A 122 5.10 6.66 -8.36
C ASN A 122 4.44 8.01 -8.65
N GLY A 123 3.19 7.99 -9.14
CA GLY A 123 2.36 9.18 -9.30
C GLY A 123 1.76 9.72 -8.01
N GLY A 124 1.84 8.96 -6.91
CA GLY A 124 1.23 9.32 -5.64
C GLY A 124 -0.29 9.40 -5.68
N PHE A 125 -0.88 10.32 -4.94
CA PHE A 125 -2.32 10.51 -4.81
C PHE A 125 -2.70 11.99 -4.71
N SER A 126 -3.96 12.31 -5.04
CA SER A 126 -4.51 13.64 -4.75
C SER A 126 -5.14 13.70 -3.36
N LEU A 127 -5.10 14.88 -2.73
CA LEU A 127 -5.78 15.12 -1.46
C LEU A 127 -7.29 14.90 -1.57
N ASP A 128 -7.86 15.16 -2.75
CA ASP A 128 -9.29 14.90 -3.01
C ASP A 128 -9.58 13.39 -3.04
N HIS A 129 -8.67 12.59 -3.60
CA HIS A 129 -8.77 11.13 -3.57
C HIS A 129 -8.68 10.58 -2.14
N PHE A 130 -7.76 11.12 -1.31
CA PHE A 130 -7.69 10.79 0.10
C PHE A 130 -9.04 11.00 0.78
N SER A 131 -9.61 12.20 0.65
CA SER A 131 -10.90 12.50 1.30
C SER A 131 -12.05 11.64 0.77
N ALA A 132 -12.10 11.42 -0.55
CA ALA A 132 -13.17 10.62 -1.17
C ALA A 132 -13.15 9.15 -0.74
N THR A 133 -11.97 8.55 -0.54
CA THR A 133 -11.85 7.13 -0.25
C THR A 133 -11.77 6.80 1.23
N THR A 134 -11.29 7.72 2.07
CA THR A 134 -11.20 7.54 3.53
C THR A 134 -12.40 8.13 4.29
N GLY A 135 -13.11 9.09 3.70
CA GLY A 135 -14.13 9.90 4.36
C GLY A 135 -13.56 10.93 5.34
N LEU A 136 -12.25 11.19 5.32
CA LEU A 136 -11.55 12.08 6.25
C LEU A 136 -11.22 13.42 5.60
N GLN A 137 -11.16 14.48 6.42
CA GLN A 137 -10.66 15.77 6.00
C GLN A 137 -9.12 15.76 5.91
N THR A 138 -8.56 16.55 5.00
CA THR A 138 -7.10 16.55 4.76
C THR A 138 -6.28 17.21 5.86
N ASP A 139 -6.88 18.00 6.73
CA ASP A 139 -6.23 18.64 7.88
C ASP A 139 -5.52 17.65 8.80
N ILE A 140 -6.13 16.45 8.98
CA ILE A 140 -5.57 15.38 9.82
C ILE A 140 -4.17 14.91 9.37
N ILE A 141 -3.84 15.03 8.10
CA ILE A 141 -2.55 14.61 7.53
C ILE A 141 -1.63 15.78 7.18
N THR A 142 -2.15 17.02 7.13
CA THR A 142 -1.44 18.19 6.58
C THR A 142 -0.13 18.46 7.31
N THR A 143 -0.11 18.45 8.64
CA THR A 143 1.11 18.72 9.43
C THR A 143 2.21 17.71 9.11
N THR A 144 1.86 16.42 9.01
CA THR A 144 2.82 15.35 8.67
C THR A 144 3.31 15.50 7.23
N LEU A 145 2.42 15.83 6.28
CA LEU A 145 2.80 16.06 4.88
C LEU A 145 3.81 17.20 4.76
N LEU A 146 3.54 18.37 5.36
CA LEU A 146 4.44 19.53 5.31
C LEU A 146 5.80 19.25 5.98
N ARG A 147 5.81 18.51 7.08
CA ARG A 147 7.06 18.09 7.73
C ARG A 147 7.89 17.19 6.83
N LEU A 148 7.28 16.20 6.19
CA LEU A 148 7.97 15.27 5.29
C LEU A 148 8.41 15.96 3.98
N GLU A 149 7.64 16.92 3.48
CA GLU A 149 8.05 17.78 2.36
C GLU A 149 9.29 18.61 2.73
N GLY A 150 9.28 19.28 3.89
CA GLY A 150 10.43 20.01 4.40
C GLY A 150 11.68 19.16 4.62
N GLN A 151 11.53 17.85 4.79
CA GLN A 151 12.64 16.88 4.84
C GLN A 151 13.05 16.36 3.44
N GLY A 152 12.40 16.82 2.37
CA GLY A 152 12.65 16.36 1.00
C GLY A 152 12.18 14.94 0.71
N LEU A 153 11.33 14.35 1.56
CA LEU A 153 10.83 12.98 1.42
C LEU A 153 9.54 12.91 0.60
N LEU A 154 8.74 13.97 0.61
CA LEU A 154 7.53 14.11 -0.20
C LEU A 154 7.64 15.33 -1.12
N GLU A 155 6.87 15.30 -2.19
CA GLU A 155 6.64 16.42 -3.09
C GLU A 155 5.14 16.72 -3.09
N LEU A 156 4.79 17.98 -2.80
CA LEU A 156 3.41 18.47 -2.78
C LEU A 156 3.24 19.50 -3.90
N GLU A 157 2.45 19.18 -4.90
CA GLU A 157 2.15 20.10 -6.01
C GLU A 157 0.67 20.10 -6.35
N ARG A 158 0.00 21.27 -6.31
CA ARG A 158 -1.41 21.45 -6.71
C ARG A 158 -2.37 20.38 -6.14
N ARG A 159 -2.23 20.09 -4.83
CA ARG A 159 -2.99 19.05 -4.11
C ARG A 159 -2.62 17.59 -4.48
N GLN A 160 -1.56 17.40 -5.27
CA GLN A 160 -0.98 16.08 -5.52
C GLN A 160 0.16 15.84 -4.54
N VAL A 161 0.23 14.65 -3.97
CA VAL A 161 1.24 14.19 -3.02
C VAL A 161 1.92 12.95 -3.59
N ARG A 162 3.25 12.96 -3.65
CA ARG A 162 4.02 11.78 -4.06
C ARG A 162 5.33 11.68 -3.28
N ALA A 163 5.85 10.48 -3.16
CA ALA A 163 7.19 10.28 -2.62
C ALA A 163 8.24 10.83 -3.60
N SER A 164 9.16 11.65 -3.10
CA SER A 164 10.34 12.10 -3.87
C SER A 164 11.25 10.91 -4.20
N THR A 165 12.29 11.13 -4.99
CA THR A 165 13.31 10.09 -5.23
C THR A 165 13.94 9.60 -3.92
N LEU A 166 14.21 10.52 -2.98
CA LEU A 166 14.71 10.17 -1.65
C LEU A 166 13.63 9.44 -0.83
N GLY A 167 12.40 9.94 -0.85
CA GLY A 167 11.28 9.33 -0.13
C GLY A 167 10.96 7.92 -0.58
N ARG A 168 11.11 7.58 -1.87
CA ARG A 168 10.97 6.20 -2.35
C ARG A 168 12.02 5.25 -1.78
N ARG A 169 13.27 5.71 -1.62
CA ARG A 169 14.33 4.92 -0.96
C ARG A 169 14.03 4.68 0.52
N PHE A 170 13.37 5.61 1.18
CA PHE A 170 13.00 5.56 2.60
C PHE A 170 11.47 5.44 2.81
N LEU A 171 10.77 4.75 1.91
CA LEU A 171 9.32 4.71 1.92
C LEU A 171 8.72 4.20 3.23
N ASN A 172 9.34 3.20 3.85
CA ASN A 172 8.89 2.70 5.15
C ASN A 172 8.95 3.78 6.24
N THR A 173 9.98 4.63 6.24
CA THR A 173 10.10 5.76 7.16
C THR A 173 9.02 6.82 6.88
N VAL A 174 8.77 7.12 5.60
CA VAL A 174 7.71 8.04 5.20
C VAL A 174 6.34 7.54 5.67
N VAL A 175 6.03 6.28 5.40
CA VAL A 175 4.76 5.65 5.81
C VAL A 175 4.63 5.59 7.32
N ALA A 176 5.70 5.21 8.04
CA ALA A 176 5.71 5.12 9.51
C ALA A 176 5.37 6.46 10.18
N ALA A 177 5.68 7.58 9.55
CA ALA A 177 5.36 8.91 10.09
C ALA A 177 3.86 9.17 10.23
N PHE A 178 3.00 8.42 9.54
CA PHE A 178 1.55 8.53 9.62
C PHE A 178 0.95 7.57 10.66
N PHE A 179 1.74 6.66 11.23
CA PHE A 179 1.36 5.80 12.34
C PHE A 179 1.87 6.33 13.70
N ALA A 180 2.75 7.31 13.72
CA ALA A 180 3.42 7.81 14.92
C ALA A 180 2.56 8.70 15.83
N GLY A 181 1.26 8.84 15.55
CA GLY A 181 0.29 9.46 16.48
C GLY A 181 -0.15 8.56 17.62
N GLN A 182 0.44 7.37 17.79
CA GLN A 182 0.12 6.38 18.82
C GLN A 182 1.18 6.28 19.93
N ALA A 183 2.06 7.26 20.06
CA ALA A 183 3.03 7.33 21.17
C ALA A 183 2.67 8.41 22.17
#